data_10b2f701d77d753c60e190f83ef06e30
#
_entry.id   10b2f701d77d753c60e190f83ef06e30
#
_cell.length_a   1.000
_cell.length_b   1.000
_cell.length_c   1.000
_cell.angle_alpha   90.00
_cell.angle_beta   90.00
_cell.angle_gamma   90.00
#
_symmetry.space_group_name_H-M   'P 1'
#
loop_
_entity.id
_entity.type
_entity.pdbx_description
1 polymer ?
#
loop_
_entity_poly.entity_id
_entity_poly.type
_entity_poly.pdbx_seq_one_letter_code
_entity_poly.pdbx_strand_id
1 'polypeptide(L)'
;MWEHSVGYTDKDLFISCASGNEEEGLLGEMNMKKLLSLLLVLVMVFTLAACSAKTSFTVVTTDLEGNETTHKIKTDAATVGEALIEEGLIAGDPSDYGLYITTVNGITLDWDKDGKYWAFYINGEYAQTGVDTTNVEDGAVYTFKPE
;
A
#
# COMPACT_ATOMS: atom_id res chain seq x y z
N MET A 1 -89.65 -21.57 15.65
CA MET A 1 -89.52 -23.04 15.87
C MET A 1 -88.10 -23.42 15.50
N TRP A 2 -87.40 -23.90 16.54
CA TRP A 2 -86.05 -24.52 16.56
C TRP A 2 -84.86 -23.61 16.21
N GLU A 3 -84.18 -23.00 17.15
CA GLU A 3 -83.04 -23.38 17.97
C GLU A 3 -82.07 -24.38 17.34
N HIS A 4 -80.86 -23.92 17.08
CA HIS A 4 -79.68 -24.70 17.45
C HIS A 4 -78.49 -23.73 17.70
N SER A 5 -78.27 -23.56 18.96
CA SER A 5 -77.02 -23.20 19.57
C SER A 5 -75.92 -24.14 19.11
N VAL A 6 -74.84 -23.62 18.55
CA VAL A 6 -73.56 -24.30 18.52
C VAL A 6 -72.52 -23.41 19.17
N GLY A 7 -72.07 -23.93 20.31
CA GLY A 7 -71.06 -23.30 21.09
C GLY A 7 -69.72 -23.18 20.35
N TYR A 8 -69.24 -21.97 20.34
CA TYR A 8 -67.89 -21.66 19.96
C TYR A 8 -67.03 -21.89 21.18
N THR A 9 -66.27 -22.98 21.18
CA THR A 9 -65.34 -23.29 22.25
C THR A 9 -64.11 -22.41 22.10
N ASP A 10 -63.88 -21.69 23.13
CA ASP A 10 -62.77 -20.78 23.47
C ASP A 10 -61.43 -21.56 23.56
N LYS A 11 -60.99 -22.15 22.44
CA LYS A 11 -59.69 -22.85 22.37
C LYS A 11 -58.80 -22.43 21.16
N ASP A 12 -59.31 -21.63 20.25
CA ASP A 12 -58.55 -21.23 19.05
C ASP A 12 -57.96 -19.80 19.12
N LEU A 13 -57.99 -19.20 20.30
CA LEU A 13 -57.44 -17.85 20.50
C LEU A 13 -56.07 -17.85 21.20
N PHE A 14 -55.36 -18.99 21.21
CA PHE A 14 -54.08 -19.09 21.92
C PHE A 14 -52.89 -19.41 21.04
N ILE A 15 -53.01 -19.30 19.70
CA ILE A 15 -51.89 -19.58 18.80
C ILE A 15 -51.63 -18.36 17.88
N SER A 16 -51.51 -17.19 18.44
CA SER A 16 -51.05 -16.04 17.64
C SER A 16 -50.29 -15.01 18.46
N CYS A 17 -49.53 -15.42 19.44
CA CYS A 17 -48.59 -14.55 20.14
C CYS A 17 -47.31 -15.25 20.50
N ALA A 18 -46.74 -15.98 19.53
CA ALA A 18 -45.40 -16.54 19.66
C ALA A 18 -44.65 -16.45 18.34
N SER A 19 -44.61 -15.25 17.78
CA SER A 19 -43.72 -14.92 16.67
C SER A 19 -43.21 -13.50 16.86
N GLY A 20 -42.33 -13.37 17.79
CA GLY A 20 -41.70 -12.11 18.03
C GLY A 20 -40.71 -12.22 19.19
N ASN A 21 -39.64 -12.95 19.03
CA ASN A 21 -38.44 -12.82 19.87
C ASN A 21 -37.39 -13.87 19.46
N GLU A 22 -36.95 -13.84 18.22
CA GLU A 22 -35.77 -14.62 17.79
C GLU A 22 -34.64 -13.71 17.26
N GLU A 23 -34.68 -12.44 17.55
CA GLU A 23 -33.60 -11.51 17.15
C GLU A 23 -32.69 -11.08 18.31
N GLU A 24 -32.90 -11.54 19.52
CA GLU A 24 -32.03 -11.20 20.65
C GLU A 24 -31.07 -12.31 21.08
N GLY A 25 -31.03 -13.42 20.33
CA GLY A 25 -30.22 -14.59 20.67
C GLY A 25 -28.78 -14.59 20.14
N LEU A 26 -28.38 -13.64 19.25
CA LEU A 26 -27.04 -13.65 18.68
C LEU A 26 -25.98 -12.95 19.53
N LEU A 27 -26.35 -12.15 20.48
CA LEU A 27 -25.43 -11.46 21.40
C LEU A 27 -25.38 -12.10 22.81
N GLY A 28 -26.33 -12.99 23.12
CA GLY A 28 -26.50 -13.56 24.47
C GLY A 28 -25.68 -14.80 24.79
N GLU A 29 -25.17 -15.53 23.80
CA GLU A 29 -24.44 -16.79 24.02
C GLU A 29 -23.02 -16.81 23.41
N MET A 30 -22.44 -15.68 23.19
CA MET A 30 -21.00 -15.67 22.94
C MET A 30 -20.28 -15.92 24.26
N ASN A 31 -19.98 -17.19 24.49
CA ASN A 31 -19.21 -17.68 25.61
C ASN A 31 -17.99 -16.74 25.78
N MET A 32 -17.77 -16.22 26.98
CA MET A 32 -16.69 -15.25 27.29
C MET A 32 -15.33 -15.69 26.70
N LYS A 33 -15.13 -17.01 26.61
CA LYS A 33 -13.96 -17.63 25.95
C LYS A 33 -13.92 -17.38 24.43
N LYS A 34 -15.07 -17.38 23.74
CA LYS A 34 -15.16 -17.09 22.29
C LYS A 34 -14.99 -15.59 22.01
N LEU A 35 -15.53 -14.73 22.87
CA LEU A 35 -15.32 -13.27 22.82
C LEU A 35 -13.85 -12.92 23.05
N LEU A 36 -13.21 -13.54 24.04
CA LEU A 36 -11.80 -13.36 24.33
C LEU A 36 -10.91 -13.84 23.17
N SER A 37 -11.27 -15.00 22.56
CA SER A 37 -10.58 -15.54 21.39
C SER A 37 -10.74 -14.63 20.17
N LEU A 38 -11.93 -14.10 19.91
CA LEU A 38 -12.20 -13.16 18.80
C LEU A 38 -11.46 -11.84 19.00
N LEU A 39 -11.42 -11.33 20.23
CA LEU A 39 -10.67 -10.13 20.59
C LEU A 39 -9.16 -10.34 20.40
N LEU A 40 -8.65 -11.52 20.77
CA LEU A 40 -7.24 -11.88 20.62
C LEU A 40 -6.83 -11.96 19.13
N VAL A 41 -7.69 -12.56 18.29
CA VAL A 41 -7.49 -12.61 16.83
C VAL A 41 -7.54 -11.22 16.23
N LEU A 42 -8.49 -10.37 16.67
CA LEU A 42 -8.60 -8.98 16.20
C LEU A 42 -7.35 -8.17 16.55
N VAL A 43 -6.83 -8.32 17.76
CA VAL A 43 -5.58 -7.66 18.20
C VAL A 43 -4.39 -8.16 17.39
N MET A 44 -4.29 -9.47 17.09
CA MET A 44 -3.22 -10.01 16.25
C MET A 44 -3.28 -9.49 14.81
N VAL A 45 -4.47 -9.31 14.24
CA VAL A 45 -4.63 -8.74 12.88
C VAL A 45 -4.23 -7.26 12.85
N PHE A 46 -4.53 -6.50 13.90
CA PHE A 46 -4.11 -5.09 14.00
C PHE A 46 -2.61 -4.90 14.21
N THR A 47 -1.91 -5.87 14.81
CA THR A 47 -0.45 -5.76 15.01
C THR A 47 0.37 -6.03 13.75
N LEU A 48 -0.21 -6.68 12.74
CA LEU A 48 0.44 -6.89 11.43
C LEU A 48 0.38 -5.66 10.51
N ALA A 49 -0.41 -4.63 10.84
CA ALA A 49 -0.45 -3.36 10.12
C ALA A 49 0.59 -2.35 10.61
N ALA A 50 1.52 -2.75 11.46
CA ALA A 50 2.46 -1.84 12.09
C ALA A 50 3.82 -1.84 11.39
N CYS A 51 4.20 -0.67 10.92
CA CYS A 51 5.54 -0.23 10.60
C CYS A 51 6.21 -0.89 9.38
N SER A 52 5.90 -0.41 8.21
CA SER A 52 6.98 -0.22 7.23
C SER A 52 7.93 0.82 7.81
N ALA A 53 9.05 0.38 8.37
CA ALA A 53 10.11 1.28 8.79
C ALA A 53 10.57 2.04 7.53
N LYS A 54 10.34 3.35 7.49
CA LYS A 54 10.77 4.15 6.34
C LYS A 54 12.28 4.08 6.22
N THR A 55 12.75 3.66 5.06
CA THR A 55 14.16 3.61 4.71
C THR A 55 14.63 5.00 4.30
N SER A 56 15.81 5.41 4.72
CA SER A 56 16.39 6.71 4.38
C SER A 56 17.65 6.55 3.54
N PHE A 57 17.71 7.24 2.41
CA PHE A 57 18.88 7.24 1.54
C PHE A 57 19.16 8.63 0.96
N THR A 58 20.31 8.77 0.31
CA THR A 58 20.75 10.02 -0.30
C THR A 58 20.75 9.88 -1.82
N VAL A 59 20.24 10.86 -2.51
CA VAL A 59 20.37 10.97 -3.97
C VAL A 59 21.20 12.18 -4.33
N VAL A 60 22.18 11.98 -5.18
CA VAL A 60 22.99 13.05 -5.76
C VAL A 60 22.67 13.15 -7.23
N THR A 61 22.28 14.31 -7.69
CA THR A 61 22.02 14.59 -9.10
C THR A 61 23.03 15.60 -9.61
N THR A 62 23.70 15.29 -10.71
CA THR A 62 24.65 16.19 -11.36
C THR A 62 23.98 16.83 -12.58
N ASP A 63 24.04 18.14 -12.71
CA ASP A 63 23.53 18.85 -13.89
C ASP A 63 24.50 18.81 -15.09
N LEU A 64 24.11 19.44 -16.19
CA LEU A 64 24.93 19.53 -17.41
C LEU A 64 26.21 20.37 -17.25
N GLU A 65 26.29 21.19 -16.22
CA GLU A 65 27.42 22.05 -15.88
C GLU A 65 28.36 21.40 -14.86
N GLY A 66 27.97 20.23 -14.31
CA GLY A 66 28.74 19.49 -13.32
C GLY A 66 28.43 19.86 -11.87
N ASN A 67 27.39 20.68 -11.62
CA ASN A 67 26.99 21.01 -10.26
C ASN A 67 26.19 19.85 -9.66
N GLU A 68 26.46 19.54 -8.40
CA GLU A 68 25.78 18.47 -7.69
C GLU A 68 24.70 19.01 -6.74
N THR A 69 23.53 18.38 -6.80
CA THR A 69 22.44 18.63 -5.85
C THR A 69 22.18 17.36 -5.04
N THR A 70 22.09 17.50 -3.73
CA THR A 70 21.88 16.37 -2.82
C THR A 70 20.48 16.41 -2.25
N HIS A 71 19.77 15.27 -2.38
CA HIS A 71 18.43 15.06 -1.84
C HIS A 71 18.46 13.95 -0.80
N LYS A 72 17.81 14.15 0.35
CA LYS A 72 17.60 13.11 1.35
C LYS A 72 16.18 12.60 1.21
N ILE A 73 16.04 11.35 0.85
CA ILE A 73 14.76 10.69 0.63
C ILE A 73 14.45 9.79 1.80
N LYS A 74 13.18 9.74 2.18
CA LYS A 74 12.66 8.85 3.21
C LYS A 74 11.38 8.21 2.73
N THR A 75 11.44 6.93 2.41
CA THR A 75 10.38 6.20 1.72
C THR A 75 10.06 4.85 2.36
N ASP A 76 8.91 4.32 2.06
CA ASP A 76 8.49 2.94 2.27
C ASP A 76 8.35 2.15 0.95
N ALA A 77 8.72 2.77 -0.18
CA ALA A 77 8.80 2.10 -1.47
C ALA A 77 9.83 0.95 -1.46
N ALA A 78 9.58 -0.07 -2.27
CA ALA A 78 10.45 -1.24 -2.36
C ALA A 78 11.69 -0.98 -3.22
N THR A 79 11.55 -0.20 -4.29
CA THR A 79 12.63 0.07 -5.25
C THR A 79 13.01 1.55 -5.28
N VAL A 80 14.22 1.80 -5.73
CA VAL A 80 14.74 3.16 -5.94
C VAL A 80 13.91 3.90 -6.97
N GLY A 81 13.49 3.21 -8.04
CA GLY A 81 12.66 3.79 -9.09
C GLY A 81 11.31 4.27 -8.56
N GLU A 82 10.59 3.44 -7.80
CA GLU A 82 9.31 3.82 -7.16
C GLU A 82 9.50 5.05 -6.27
N ALA A 83 10.48 5.01 -5.38
CA ALA A 83 10.75 6.10 -4.45
C ALA A 83 11.01 7.43 -5.14
N LEU A 84 11.82 7.42 -6.22
CA LEU A 84 12.21 8.65 -6.91
C LEU A 84 11.14 9.19 -7.86
N ILE A 85 10.28 8.31 -8.39
CA ILE A 85 9.10 8.72 -9.18
C ILE A 85 8.07 9.37 -8.25
N GLU A 86 7.81 8.78 -7.07
CA GLU A 86 6.90 9.35 -6.07
C GLU A 86 7.33 10.75 -5.60
N GLU A 87 8.64 10.95 -5.42
CA GLU A 87 9.21 12.26 -5.08
C GLU A 87 9.26 13.23 -6.28
N GLY A 88 8.93 12.77 -7.50
CA GLY A 88 9.01 13.57 -8.72
C GLY A 88 10.44 13.94 -9.12
N LEU A 89 11.44 13.21 -8.60
CA LEU A 89 12.86 13.48 -8.86
C LEU A 89 13.33 12.90 -10.19
N ILE A 90 12.74 11.78 -10.63
CA ILE A 90 13.00 11.16 -11.92
C ILE A 90 11.72 10.93 -12.72
N ALA A 91 11.87 10.92 -14.04
CA ALA A 91 10.87 10.43 -14.96
C ALA A 91 11.52 9.66 -16.11
N GLY A 92 10.78 8.76 -16.73
CA GLY A 92 11.28 7.96 -17.83
C GLY A 92 10.18 7.14 -18.49
N ASP A 93 10.55 6.41 -19.52
CA ASP A 93 9.66 5.58 -20.30
C ASP A 93 9.92 4.08 -20.04
N PRO A 94 8.88 3.25 -19.98
CA PRO A 94 9.05 1.81 -19.90
C PRO A 94 9.80 1.28 -21.11
N SER A 95 10.78 0.39 -20.91
CA SER A 95 11.51 -0.28 -21.97
C SER A 95 11.59 -1.80 -21.72
N ASP A 96 12.03 -2.55 -22.72
CA ASP A 96 12.26 -4.00 -22.58
C ASP A 96 13.32 -4.36 -21.51
N TYR A 97 14.14 -3.39 -21.12
CA TYR A 97 15.22 -3.54 -20.14
C TYR A 97 14.93 -2.84 -18.80
N GLY A 98 13.69 -2.43 -18.57
CA GLY A 98 13.27 -1.67 -17.40
C GLY A 98 13.00 -0.20 -17.70
N LEU A 99 12.98 0.65 -16.68
CA LEU A 99 12.70 2.08 -16.81
C LEU A 99 13.88 2.80 -17.48
N TYR A 100 13.65 3.34 -18.67
CA TYR A 100 14.61 4.24 -19.33
C TYR A 100 14.41 5.67 -18.80
N ILE A 101 15.38 6.15 -18.01
CA ILE A 101 15.31 7.46 -17.39
C ILE A 101 15.62 8.53 -18.41
N THR A 102 14.66 9.42 -18.64
CA THR A 102 14.80 10.57 -19.52
C THR A 102 14.97 11.87 -18.76
N THR A 103 14.41 11.98 -17.55
CA THR A 103 14.43 13.22 -16.77
C THR A 103 14.93 12.93 -15.36
N VAL A 104 15.86 13.77 -14.89
CA VAL A 104 16.34 13.78 -13.50
C VAL A 104 16.39 15.22 -13.00
N ASN A 105 15.82 15.47 -11.83
CA ASN A 105 15.77 16.79 -11.18
C ASN A 105 15.30 17.93 -12.13
N GLY A 106 14.30 17.61 -12.98
CA GLY A 106 13.74 18.55 -13.95
C GLY A 106 14.55 18.75 -15.23
N ILE A 107 15.71 18.11 -15.38
CA ILE A 107 16.53 18.16 -16.60
C ILE A 107 16.23 16.93 -17.44
N THR A 108 15.77 17.15 -18.67
CA THR A 108 15.47 16.06 -19.63
C THR A 108 16.62 15.89 -20.60
N LEU A 109 17.06 14.66 -20.81
CA LEU A 109 18.05 14.26 -21.80
C LEU A 109 17.43 13.32 -22.84
N ASP A 110 17.83 13.49 -24.07
CA ASP A 110 17.42 12.67 -25.21
C ASP A 110 18.70 12.26 -25.96
N TRP A 111 18.98 10.94 -26.00
CA TRP A 111 20.17 10.43 -26.64
C TRP A 111 20.34 10.87 -28.10
N ASP A 112 19.23 10.91 -28.85
CA ASP A 112 19.26 11.26 -30.28
C ASP A 112 19.51 12.75 -30.51
N LYS A 113 19.20 13.61 -29.55
CA LYS A 113 19.34 15.07 -29.63
C LYS A 113 20.60 15.56 -28.95
N ASP A 114 20.83 15.07 -27.75
CA ASP A 114 21.86 15.58 -26.83
C ASP A 114 23.13 14.70 -26.83
N GLY A 115 23.05 13.47 -27.38
CA GLY A 115 24.11 12.49 -27.31
C GLY A 115 24.48 12.12 -25.87
N LYS A 116 23.55 12.27 -24.95
CA LYS A 116 23.71 12.03 -23.52
C LYS A 116 22.55 11.26 -22.95
N TYR A 117 22.81 10.52 -21.89
CA TYR A 117 21.84 9.77 -21.12
C TYR A 117 22.10 9.94 -19.62
N TRP A 118 21.15 9.57 -18.79
CA TRP A 118 21.31 9.55 -17.34
C TRP A 118 21.96 8.25 -16.88
N ALA A 119 23.24 8.32 -16.49
CA ALA A 119 23.97 7.22 -15.90
C ALA A 119 23.61 7.11 -14.41
N PHE A 120 23.33 5.87 -13.96
CA PHE A 120 22.97 5.56 -12.59
C PHE A 120 24.11 4.90 -11.85
N TYR A 121 24.38 5.36 -10.63
CA TYR A 121 25.45 4.86 -9.76
C TYR A 121 24.91 4.53 -8.38
N ILE A 122 25.44 3.49 -7.78
CA ILE A 122 25.12 3.04 -6.42
C ILE A 122 26.42 3.10 -5.60
N ASN A 123 26.45 3.90 -4.54
CA ASN A 123 27.62 4.09 -3.67
C ASN A 123 28.92 4.41 -4.45
N GLY A 124 28.79 5.14 -5.56
CA GLY A 124 29.90 5.57 -6.41
C GLY A 124 30.31 4.58 -7.50
N GLU A 125 29.71 3.40 -7.58
CA GLU A 125 29.95 2.41 -8.63
C GLU A 125 28.81 2.44 -9.68
N TYR A 126 29.15 2.28 -10.94
CA TYR A 126 28.15 2.23 -12.03
C TYR A 126 27.20 1.04 -11.80
N ALA A 127 25.90 1.33 -11.75
CA ALA A 127 24.89 0.33 -11.46
C ALA A 127 24.79 -0.71 -12.58
N GLN A 128 24.72 -1.97 -12.20
CA GLN A 128 24.51 -3.09 -13.12
C GLN A 128 23.02 -3.41 -13.33
N THR A 129 22.15 -2.72 -12.61
CA THR A 129 20.68 -2.89 -12.62
C THR A 129 20.01 -1.56 -12.83
N GLY A 130 18.79 -1.58 -13.38
CA GLY A 130 17.95 -0.39 -13.49
C GLY A 130 17.41 0.06 -12.12
N VAL A 131 16.97 1.29 -12.02
CA VAL A 131 16.40 1.85 -10.78
C VAL A 131 15.14 1.14 -10.32
N ASP A 132 14.36 0.61 -11.26
CA ASP A 132 13.11 -0.12 -11.05
C ASP A 132 13.32 -1.52 -10.47
N THR A 133 14.53 -2.07 -10.64
CA THR A 133 14.93 -3.39 -10.10
C THR A 133 15.91 -3.29 -8.93
N THR A 134 16.38 -2.07 -8.61
CA THR A 134 17.26 -1.82 -7.47
C THR A 134 16.43 -1.60 -6.21
N ASN A 135 16.60 -2.47 -5.21
CA ASN A 135 15.96 -2.30 -3.91
C ASN A 135 16.51 -1.09 -3.16
N VAL A 136 15.66 -0.44 -2.38
CA VAL A 136 16.08 0.66 -1.51
C VAL A 136 16.91 0.10 -0.35
N GLU A 137 18.08 0.69 -0.10
CA GLU A 137 18.96 0.36 1.02
C GLU A 137 19.14 1.56 1.96
N ASP A 138 19.08 1.32 3.26
CA ASP A 138 19.25 2.37 4.26
C ASP A 138 20.67 2.92 4.27
N GLY A 139 20.80 4.23 4.21
CA GLY A 139 22.08 4.92 4.16
C GLY A 139 22.80 4.87 2.81
N ALA A 140 22.25 4.24 1.78
CA ALA A 140 22.86 4.19 0.46
C ALA A 140 22.93 5.59 -0.20
N VAL A 141 23.86 5.73 -1.14
CA VAL A 141 24.01 6.92 -1.98
C VAL A 141 23.77 6.54 -3.44
N TYR A 142 22.70 7.05 -4.01
CA TYR A 142 22.37 6.87 -5.43
C TYR A 142 22.73 8.15 -6.19
N THR A 143 23.42 8.03 -7.30
CA THR A 143 23.90 9.19 -8.07
C THR A 143 23.44 9.09 -9.51
N PHE A 144 22.96 10.20 -10.04
CA PHE A 144 22.61 10.36 -11.45
C PHE A 144 23.53 11.42 -12.09
N LYS A 145 24.19 11.04 -13.18
CA LYS A 145 25.08 11.90 -13.95
C LYS A 145 24.74 11.87 -15.43
N PRO A 146 24.80 13.00 -16.14
CA PRO A 146 24.71 13.03 -17.60
C PRO A 146 26.02 12.52 -18.23
N GLU A 147 25.94 11.47 -19.04
CA GLU A 147 27.06 10.89 -19.78
C GLU A 147 26.78 10.78 -21.26
#